data_64e1625a397ad18701a66055ea8d368d
#
_entry.id   64e1625a397ad18701a66055ea8d368d
#
_cell.length_a   1.000
_cell.length_b   1.000
_cell.length_c   1.000
_cell.angle_alpha   90.00
_cell.angle_beta   90.00
_cell.angle_gamma   90.00
#
_symmetry.space_group_name_H-M   'P 1'
#
loop_
_entity.id
_entity.type
_entity.pdbx_description
1 polymer ?
#
loop_
_entity_poly.entity_id
_entity_poly.type
_entity_poly.pdbx_seq_one_letter_code
_entity_poly.pdbx_strand_id
1 'polypeptide(L)'
;MSSISTGARPSGAHPPAPSSVPASSVPASSFAFQLRDVQWRTPDGRALWSTPLSLSIGPGRLGIVGRNGVGKSVLVQLLTGGLAPSGGRVERAGRAHLVSPPLLAHDPRRVADAMGLAAALAAVERLAAGLATADDLLLADGQWDLPARIAQALADAGLPGVSPDTPMAALSGGERMRVALAGAMAAEADCLVLDEPSNHLDAPARAWLQRWLRQCQRPVVLVSHDRQLLRAVDRIVELGPRGLSVYGGDYGLYVAQRDAQAAAAGAALAHARNERDTALARLRREHAARQRKQSQARRNARSANLSAITINGMRETAEATKARDVKRDAGTRHALDAAVRDAARRVAQEPAVFVALPASRVVPGKLVLRLDELQLPHGAAPVRDASFSGPVRIALTGPNGCGKSTLLRVIAGLLPPAAGSATLHVPFAVLDQDAAAALPAQRTLLQHLRDLDSPLPPAELRTRLAQLRLGAAHVELPMGALSAGERLKAALACALWRGQPACLLLLDEPTNHLDLDSTLELQRALQGFEGALLVASHDAEFIEALRPSHRWQWPA
;
A
#
# COMPACT_ATOMS: atom_id res chain seq x y z
N MET A 1 50.51 52.94 -20.98
CA MET A 1 50.79 51.71 -20.25
C MET A 1 49.48 51.20 -19.73
N SER A 2 48.87 50.36 -20.51
CA SER A 2 47.51 49.89 -20.30
C SER A 2 47.50 48.41 -20.47
N SER A 3 47.12 47.67 -19.44
CA SER A 3 46.92 46.23 -19.51
C SER A 3 45.43 45.91 -19.51
N ILE A 4 44.99 45.31 -20.57
CA ILE A 4 43.63 44.82 -20.82
C ILE A 4 43.48 43.48 -20.11
N SER A 5 42.57 43.41 -19.19
CA SER A 5 42.17 42.16 -18.54
C SER A 5 40.99 41.55 -19.31
N THR A 6 41.23 40.39 -19.89
CA THR A 6 40.24 39.54 -20.56
C THR A 6 39.39 38.83 -19.53
N GLY A 7 38.09 39.11 -19.52
CA GLY A 7 37.10 38.46 -18.68
C GLY A 7 36.84 37.00 -19.10
N ALA A 8 37.08 36.07 -18.22
CA ALA A 8 36.70 34.66 -18.36
C ALA A 8 35.20 34.51 -18.13
N ARG A 9 34.51 33.84 -19.03
CA ARG A 9 33.10 33.37 -18.86
C ARG A 9 33.05 32.29 -17.78
N PRO A 10 32.06 32.31 -16.89
CA PRO A 10 31.87 31.19 -15.97
C PRO A 10 31.32 29.96 -16.73
N SER A 11 32.02 28.84 -16.61
CA SER A 11 31.58 27.54 -17.09
C SER A 11 30.37 27.08 -16.28
N GLY A 12 29.31 26.65 -16.97
CA GLY A 12 28.10 26.12 -16.37
C GLY A 12 28.43 24.89 -15.55
N ALA A 13 28.20 25.01 -14.26
CA ALA A 13 28.24 23.87 -13.35
C ALA A 13 27.02 22.98 -13.62
N HIS A 14 27.25 21.76 -14.11
CA HIS A 14 26.27 20.69 -14.05
C HIS A 14 25.96 20.39 -12.59
N PRO A 15 24.67 20.19 -12.19
CA PRO A 15 24.36 19.69 -10.87
C PRO A 15 24.98 18.28 -10.73
N PRO A 16 25.58 17.95 -9.58
CA PRO A 16 26.17 16.64 -9.37
C PRO A 16 25.06 15.58 -9.46
N ALA A 17 25.36 14.49 -10.17
CA ALA A 17 24.58 13.26 -10.11
C ALA A 17 24.44 12.85 -8.64
N PRO A 18 23.28 12.25 -8.22
CA PRO A 18 23.13 11.79 -6.86
C PRO A 18 24.27 10.81 -6.56
N SER A 19 25.13 11.22 -5.64
CA SER A 19 26.25 10.42 -5.17
C SER A 19 25.72 9.09 -4.69
N SER A 20 26.13 8.01 -5.36
CA SER A 20 26.13 6.68 -4.79
C SER A 20 26.94 6.76 -3.49
N VAL A 21 26.26 6.71 -2.35
CA VAL A 21 26.89 6.60 -1.05
C VAL A 21 27.76 5.34 -1.14
N PRO A 22 29.09 5.42 -0.96
CA PRO A 22 29.92 4.24 -0.94
C PRO A 22 29.41 3.35 0.19
N ALA A 23 29.22 2.06 -0.10
CA ALA A 23 28.92 1.06 0.90
C ALA A 23 30.05 1.09 1.94
N SER A 24 29.81 1.83 3.04
CA SER A 24 30.72 1.84 4.17
C SER A 24 30.85 0.39 4.63
N SER A 25 32.07 -0.12 4.67
CA SER A 25 32.45 -1.42 5.22
C SER A 25 32.17 -1.41 6.72
N VAL A 26 30.91 -1.71 7.08
CA VAL A 26 30.50 -2.00 8.45
C VAL A 26 31.11 -3.37 8.80
N PRO A 27 31.79 -3.55 9.96
CA PRO A 27 32.39 -4.82 10.33
C PRO A 27 31.35 -5.93 10.31
N ALA A 28 31.72 -7.12 9.84
CA ALA A 28 30.84 -8.27 9.55
C ALA A 28 30.00 -8.77 10.74
N SER A 29 30.21 -8.29 11.96
CA SER A 29 29.48 -8.61 13.20
C SER A 29 28.29 -7.69 13.52
N SER A 30 27.94 -6.73 12.67
CA SER A 30 26.94 -5.68 12.98
C SER A 30 25.64 -5.80 12.17
N PHE A 31 25.41 -6.87 11.42
CA PHE A 31 24.15 -7.08 10.69
C PHE A 31 23.42 -8.33 11.16
N ALA A 32 22.09 -8.30 11.15
CA ALA A 32 21.25 -9.48 11.34
C ALA A 32 21.05 -10.24 10.01
N PHE A 33 20.87 -9.49 8.90
CA PHE A 33 20.74 -10.03 7.55
C PHE A 33 21.49 -9.18 6.55
N GLN A 34 22.13 -9.84 5.56
CA GLN A 34 22.70 -9.17 4.40
C GLN A 34 22.24 -9.84 3.12
N LEU A 35 21.52 -9.09 2.29
CA LEU A 35 21.13 -9.49 0.94
C LEU A 35 22.15 -8.92 -0.04
N ARG A 36 22.67 -9.77 -0.93
CA ARG A 36 23.59 -9.37 -2.01
C ARG A 36 23.06 -9.86 -3.34
N ASP A 37 22.58 -8.93 -4.15
CA ASP A 37 22.05 -9.14 -5.50
C ASP A 37 20.99 -10.25 -5.58
N VAL A 38 20.13 -10.31 -4.55
CA VAL A 38 19.12 -11.35 -4.39
C VAL A 38 18.06 -11.20 -5.47
N GLN A 39 17.80 -12.31 -6.16
CA GLN A 39 16.73 -12.46 -7.13
C GLN A 39 15.84 -13.63 -6.74
N TRP A 40 14.58 -13.52 -7.08
CA TRP A 40 13.65 -14.65 -6.95
C TRP A 40 12.73 -14.71 -8.17
N ARG A 41 12.47 -15.93 -8.66
CA ARG A 41 11.60 -16.20 -9.79
C ARG A 41 10.44 -17.06 -9.34
N THR A 42 9.27 -16.75 -9.85
CA THR A 42 8.07 -17.59 -9.67
C THR A 42 8.27 -18.96 -10.36
N PRO A 43 7.49 -20.00 -10.02
CA PRO A 43 7.60 -21.32 -10.66
C PRO A 43 7.46 -21.30 -12.18
N ASP A 44 6.75 -20.31 -12.73
CA ASP A 44 6.61 -20.04 -14.16
C ASP A 44 7.80 -19.27 -14.78
N GLY A 45 8.88 -19.05 -14.00
CA GLY A 45 10.12 -18.42 -14.45
C GLY A 45 10.13 -16.89 -14.49
N ARG A 46 9.04 -16.22 -14.12
CA ARG A 46 8.94 -14.76 -14.11
C ARG A 46 9.73 -14.17 -12.93
N ALA A 47 10.57 -13.17 -13.19
CA ALA A 47 11.24 -12.43 -12.13
C ALA A 47 10.24 -11.58 -11.33
N LEU A 48 10.29 -11.69 -10.01
CA LEU A 48 9.39 -10.93 -9.11
C LEU A 48 9.78 -9.46 -9.06
N TRP A 49 11.08 -9.16 -9.08
CA TRP A 49 11.62 -7.79 -9.10
C TRP A 49 12.49 -7.59 -10.34
N SER A 50 12.40 -6.41 -10.93
CA SER A 50 13.15 -6.08 -12.15
C SER A 50 14.64 -5.82 -11.89
N THR A 51 15.01 -5.48 -10.65
CA THR A 51 16.40 -5.31 -10.20
C THR A 51 16.69 -6.25 -9.03
N PRO A 52 17.92 -6.81 -8.95
CA PRO A 52 18.35 -7.59 -7.80
C PRO A 52 18.26 -6.76 -6.51
N LEU A 53 17.93 -7.42 -5.39
CA LEU A 53 17.80 -6.77 -4.10
C LEU A 53 19.14 -6.84 -3.34
N SER A 54 19.64 -5.69 -2.90
CA SER A 54 20.80 -5.57 -2.02
C SER A 54 20.43 -4.69 -0.84
N LEU A 55 20.55 -5.24 0.38
CA LEU A 55 20.15 -4.58 1.63
C LEU A 55 20.95 -5.15 2.80
N SER A 56 21.45 -4.28 3.66
CA SER A 56 22.02 -4.66 4.96
C SER A 56 21.04 -4.27 6.07
N ILE A 57 20.63 -5.25 6.88
CA ILE A 57 19.74 -5.10 8.02
C ILE A 57 20.59 -5.26 9.27
N GLY A 58 20.88 -4.14 9.94
CA GLY A 58 21.64 -4.06 11.17
C GLY A 58 20.79 -4.12 12.43
N PRO A 59 21.33 -3.68 13.57
CA PRO A 59 20.57 -3.55 14.81
C PRO A 59 19.44 -2.52 14.65
N GLY A 60 18.44 -2.62 15.54
CA GLY A 60 17.25 -1.76 15.54
C GLY A 60 16.08 -2.39 14.80
N ARG A 61 15.07 -1.57 14.51
CA ARG A 61 13.77 -1.99 13.98
C ARG A 61 13.61 -1.49 12.55
N LEU A 62 13.46 -2.42 11.63
CA LEU A 62 13.25 -2.15 10.21
C LEU A 62 11.80 -2.43 9.82
N GLY A 63 11.09 -1.43 9.35
CA GLY A 63 9.77 -1.59 8.71
C GLY A 63 9.92 -1.91 7.23
N ILE A 64 9.21 -2.92 6.74
CA ILE A 64 9.08 -3.22 5.30
C ILE A 64 7.67 -2.91 4.87
N VAL A 65 7.54 -2.01 3.92
CA VAL A 65 6.27 -1.60 3.31
C VAL A 65 6.28 -1.88 1.81
N GLY A 66 5.13 -1.85 1.18
CA GLY A 66 4.99 -2.04 -0.27
C GLY A 66 3.63 -2.59 -0.64
N ARG A 67 3.26 -2.50 -1.91
CA ARG A 67 1.94 -2.93 -2.39
C ARG A 67 1.72 -4.43 -2.17
N ASN A 68 0.46 -4.82 -2.08
CA ASN A 68 0.10 -6.24 -2.03
C ASN A 68 0.55 -6.94 -3.32
N GLY A 69 1.06 -8.18 -3.18
CA GLY A 69 1.59 -8.96 -4.30
C GLY A 69 3.00 -8.58 -4.77
N VAL A 70 3.66 -7.55 -4.19
CA VAL A 70 5.03 -7.14 -4.59
C VAL A 70 6.12 -8.10 -4.11
N GLY A 71 5.78 -9.08 -3.26
CA GLY A 71 6.72 -10.09 -2.78
C GLY A 71 7.26 -9.85 -1.38
N LYS A 72 6.53 -9.13 -0.49
CA LYS A 72 6.94 -8.94 0.91
C LYS A 72 7.11 -10.26 1.64
N SER A 73 6.13 -11.16 1.57
CA SER A 73 6.19 -12.49 2.21
C SER A 73 7.28 -13.38 1.59
N VAL A 74 7.55 -13.25 0.27
CA VAL A 74 8.69 -13.92 -0.36
C VAL A 74 10.00 -13.42 0.23
N LEU A 75 10.15 -12.10 0.40
CA LEU A 75 11.33 -11.51 1.04
C LEU A 75 11.49 -12.02 2.47
N VAL A 76 10.41 -12.10 3.26
CA VAL A 76 10.41 -12.68 4.61
C VAL A 76 10.91 -14.12 4.59
N GLN A 77 10.38 -14.96 3.69
CA GLN A 77 10.80 -16.36 3.54
C GLN A 77 12.28 -16.49 3.10
N LEU A 78 12.76 -15.60 2.24
CA LEU A 78 14.18 -15.53 1.87
C LEU A 78 15.06 -15.13 3.06
N LEU A 79 14.64 -14.17 3.89
CA LEU A 79 15.37 -13.75 5.10
C LEU A 79 15.44 -14.88 6.12
N THR A 80 14.35 -15.59 6.36
CA THR A 80 14.27 -16.66 7.37
C THR A 80 14.76 -18.03 6.89
N GLY A 81 15.04 -18.18 5.59
CA GLY A 81 15.54 -19.43 5.01
C GLY A 81 14.47 -20.42 4.57
N GLY A 82 13.19 -20.03 4.64
CA GLY A 82 12.08 -20.84 4.12
C GLY A 82 12.07 -20.96 2.59
N LEU A 83 12.70 -20.01 1.89
CA LEU A 83 12.93 -20.06 0.44
C LEU A 83 14.42 -19.82 0.13
N ALA A 84 14.90 -20.48 -0.93
CA ALA A 84 16.22 -20.21 -1.49
C ALA A 84 16.12 -19.14 -2.59
N PRO A 85 17.05 -18.17 -2.67
CA PRO A 85 17.07 -17.21 -3.77
C PRO A 85 17.40 -17.90 -5.09
N SER A 86 16.79 -17.42 -6.20
CA SER A 86 17.12 -17.89 -7.55
C SER A 86 18.46 -17.35 -8.07
N GLY A 87 18.98 -16.30 -7.44
CA GLY A 87 20.28 -15.67 -7.71
C GLY A 87 20.69 -14.78 -6.56
N GLY A 88 21.98 -14.50 -6.44
CA GLY A 88 22.54 -13.78 -5.30
C GLY A 88 22.62 -14.64 -4.04
N ARG A 89 22.78 -14.00 -2.88
CA ARG A 89 22.86 -14.71 -1.58
C ARG A 89 22.25 -13.90 -0.45
N VAL A 90 21.75 -14.63 0.57
CA VAL A 90 21.27 -14.08 1.84
C VAL A 90 22.18 -14.61 2.95
N GLU A 91 22.91 -13.71 3.60
CA GLU A 91 23.76 -14.01 4.77
C GLU A 91 22.95 -13.70 6.03
N ARG A 92 23.03 -14.58 7.04
CA ARG A 92 22.32 -14.46 8.32
C ARG A 92 23.33 -14.53 9.44
N ALA A 93 23.30 -13.57 10.35
CA ALA A 93 24.15 -13.54 11.53
C ALA A 93 23.32 -13.98 12.75
N GLY A 94 23.12 -15.29 12.89
CA GLY A 94 22.37 -15.87 14.00
C GLY A 94 21.01 -16.47 13.62
N ARG A 95 20.23 -16.80 14.66
CA ARG A 95 18.91 -17.45 14.54
C ARG A 95 17.81 -16.40 14.41
N ALA A 96 16.98 -16.52 13.38
CA ALA A 96 15.81 -15.68 13.19
C ALA A 96 14.54 -16.43 13.65
N HIS A 97 13.67 -15.76 14.40
CA HIS A 97 12.34 -16.25 14.73
C HIS A 97 11.30 -15.52 13.89
N LEU A 98 10.50 -16.30 13.16
CA LEU A 98 9.43 -15.79 12.28
C LEU A 98 8.07 -15.86 12.98
N VAL A 99 7.42 -14.73 13.10
CA VAL A 99 5.98 -14.64 13.44
C VAL A 99 5.22 -14.37 12.16
N SER A 100 4.46 -15.38 11.72
CA SER A 100 3.54 -15.25 10.58
C SER A 100 2.10 -15.30 11.08
N PRO A 101 1.16 -14.62 10.40
CA PRO A 101 -0.24 -14.69 10.76
C PRO A 101 -0.75 -16.15 10.66
N PRO A 102 -1.59 -16.60 11.61
CA PRO A 102 -2.21 -17.91 11.55
C PRO A 102 -3.15 -17.97 10.34
N LEU A 103 -2.80 -18.78 9.33
CA LEU A 103 -3.48 -18.84 8.03
C LEU A 103 -4.83 -19.57 8.06
N LEU A 104 -5.15 -20.36 9.12
CA LEU A 104 -6.32 -21.23 9.12
C LEU A 104 -7.24 -20.94 10.31
N ALA A 105 -8.55 -20.84 10.04
CA ALA A 105 -9.58 -20.79 11.08
C ALA A 105 -9.58 -22.05 11.96
N HIS A 106 -9.25 -23.22 11.37
CA HIS A 106 -9.11 -24.51 12.04
C HIS A 106 -7.64 -24.94 12.01
N ASP A 107 -6.78 -24.23 12.76
CA ASP A 107 -5.38 -24.61 12.92
C ASP A 107 -5.29 -25.85 13.84
N PRO A 108 -4.83 -27.01 13.36
CA PRO A 108 -4.77 -28.25 14.15
C PRO A 108 -3.61 -28.24 15.16
N ARG A 109 -2.73 -27.25 15.11
CA ARG A 109 -1.55 -27.14 15.97
C ARG A 109 -1.93 -26.81 17.41
N ARG A 110 -1.03 -27.14 18.35
CA ARG A 110 -1.08 -26.63 19.72
C ARG A 110 -0.40 -25.28 19.83
N VAL A 111 -0.60 -24.62 20.95
CA VAL A 111 0.06 -23.33 21.26
C VAL A 111 1.59 -23.44 21.15
N ALA A 112 2.21 -24.48 21.71
CA ALA A 112 3.66 -24.68 21.61
C ALA A 112 4.16 -24.80 20.17
N ASP A 113 3.40 -25.45 19.27
CA ASP A 113 3.73 -25.58 17.85
C ASP A 113 3.62 -24.22 17.15
N ALA A 114 2.56 -23.48 17.44
CA ALA A 114 2.34 -22.14 16.87
C ALA A 114 3.37 -21.11 17.36
N MET A 115 3.89 -21.27 18.57
CA MET A 115 5.01 -20.50 19.10
C MET A 115 6.35 -20.87 18.45
N GLY A 116 6.44 -21.98 17.72
CA GLY A 116 7.68 -22.50 17.15
C GLY A 116 8.65 -23.08 18.21
N LEU A 117 8.15 -23.44 19.38
CA LEU A 117 8.96 -23.87 20.55
C LEU A 117 8.65 -25.30 20.99
N ALA A 118 7.74 -26.02 20.29
CA ALA A 118 7.28 -27.36 20.70
C ALA A 118 8.43 -28.37 20.82
N ALA A 119 9.36 -28.41 19.88
CA ALA A 119 10.48 -29.36 19.90
C ALA A 119 11.41 -29.12 21.10
N ALA A 120 11.76 -27.87 21.37
CA ALA A 120 12.62 -27.49 22.50
C ALA A 120 11.91 -27.75 23.86
N LEU A 121 10.60 -27.41 23.94
CA LEU A 121 9.81 -27.64 25.12
C LEU A 121 9.73 -29.15 25.45
N ALA A 122 9.37 -29.98 24.46
CA ALA A 122 9.33 -31.43 24.63
C ALA A 122 10.69 -32.04 24.99
N ALA A 123 11.80 -31.50 24.49
CA ALA A 123 13.15 -31.92 24.86
C ALA A 123 13.43 -31.59 26.33
N VAL A 124 13.11 -30.40 26.82
CA VAL A 124 13.25 -29.99 28.22
C VAL A 124 12.40 -30.89 29.14
N GLU A 125 11.16 -31.20 28.77
CA GLU A 125 10.26 -32.06 29.52
C GLU A 125 10.79 -33.50 29.58
N ARG A 126 11.30 -34.06 28.46
CA ARG A 126 11.92 -35.42 28.47
C ARG A 126 13.20 -35.46 29.31
N LEU A 127 13.98 -34.41 29.29
CA LEU A 127 15.16 -34.29 30.17
C LEU A 127 14.76 -34.25 31.64
N ALA A 128 13.75 -33.47 32.00
CA ALA A 128 13.22 -33.42 33.36
C ALA A 128 12.66 -34.77 33.85
N ALA A 129 12.08 -35.54 32.91
CA ALA A 129 11.54 -36.88 33.19
C ALA A 129 12.61 -38.00 33.18
N GLY A 130 13.88 -37.72 32.86
CA GLY A 130 14.94 -38.72 32.73
C GLY A 130 14.83 -39.60 31.48
N LEU A 131 14.06 -39.20 30.49
CA LEU A 131 13.76 -39.95 29.25
C LEU A 131 14.46 -39.35 28.00
N ALA A 132 15.46 -38.51 28.20
CA ALA A 132 16.09 -37.73 27.12
C ALA A 132 16.99 -38.58 26.22
N THR A 133 17.04 -38.19 24.95
CA THR A 133 17.97 -38.67 23.94
C THR A 133 19.15 -37.70 23.80
N ALA A 134 20.20 -38.11 23.05
CA ALA A 134 21.30 -37.21 22.74
C ALA A 134 20.89 -35.94 21.96
N ASP A 135 19.88 -36.07 21.08
CA ASP A 135 19.32 -34.95 20.31
C ASP A 135 18.54 -33.98 21.22
N ASP A 136 17.90 -34.47 22.28
CA ASP A 136 17.20 -33.65 23.26
C ASP A 136 18.15 -32.73 24.04
N LEU A 137 19.37 -33.20 24.32
CA LEU A 137 20.40 -32.36 24.95
C LEU A 137 20.79 -31.16 24.08
N LEU A 138 20.87 -31.36 22.76
CA LEU A 138 21.18 -30.28 21.81
C LEU A 138 20.01 -29.28 21.66
N LEU A 139 18.77 -29.79 21.71
CA LEU A 139 17.56 -28.96 21.60
C LEU A 139 17.28 -28.16 22.88
N ALA A 140 17.61 -28.71 24.03
CA ALA A 140 17.40 -28.09 25.34
C ALA A 140 18.58 -27.26 25.83
N ASP A 141 19.70 -27.24 25.09
CA ASP A 141 20.91 -26.50 25.50
C ASP A 141 20.60 -25.01 25.70
N GLY A 142 20.88 -24.52 26.90
CA GLY A 142 20.59 -23.15 27.31
C GLY A 142 19.10 -22.82 27.53
N GLN A 143 18.16 -23.80 27.41
CA GLN A 143 16.71 -23.54 27.45
C GLN A 143 15.98 -24.17 28.64
N TRP A 144 16.66 -24.43 29.73
CA TRP A 144 16.07 -25.08 30.94
C TRP A 144 14.90 -24.30 31.55
N ASP A 145 14.86 -22.99 31.38
CA ASP A 145 13.80 -22.10 31.85
C ASP A 145 12.67 -21.88 30.82
N LEU A 146 12.70 -22.58 29.67
CA LEU A 146 11.74 -22.40 28.57
C LEU A 146 10.27 -22.53 29.02
N PRO A 147 9.87 -23.49 29.86
CA PRO A 147 8.49 -23.58 30.36
C PRO A 147 8.06 -22.31 31.10
N ALA A 148 8.94 -21.76 31.95
CA ALA A 148 8.66 -20.54 32.70
C ALA A 148 8.60 -19.31 31.79
N ARG A 149 9.52 -19.21 30.81
CA ARG A 149 9.51 -18.13 29.79
C ARG A 149 8.24 -18.16 28.94
N ILE A 150 7.77 -19.33 28.52
CA ILE A 150 6.52 -19.49 27.78
C ILE A 150 5.33 -19.01 28.63
N ALA A 151 5.23 -19.45 29.89
CA ALA A 151 4.16 -19.06 30.80
C ALA A 151 4.15 -17.53 31.01
N GLN A 152 5.32 -16.94 31.25
CA GLN A 152 5.46 -15.48 31.39
C GLN A 152 5.08 -14.73 30.12
N ALA A 153 5.55 -15.18 28.94
CA ALA A 153 5.26 -14.55 27.66
C ALA A 153 3.75 -14.61 27.31
N LEU A 154 3.08 -15.72 27.63
CA LEU A 154 1.63 -15.84 27.48
C LEU A 154 0.88 -14.90 28.44
N ALA A 155 1.32 -14.79 29.68
CA ALA A 155 0.75 -13.85 30.66
C ALA A 155 0.92 -12.39 30.22
N ASP A 156 2.12 -12.02 29.75
CA ASP A 156 2.43 -10.68 29.24
C ASP A 156 1.64 -10.34 27.98
N ALA A 157 1.34 -11.35 27.15
CA ALA A 157 0.45 -11.22 26.00
C ALA A 157 -1.05 -11.17 26.38
N GLY A 158 -1.40 -11.17 27.68
CA GLY A 158 -2.77 -11.14 28.19
C GLY A 158 -3.52 -12.46 28.00
N LEU A 159 -2.80 -13.58 28.07
CA LEU A 159 -3.32 -14.96 27.92
C LEU A 159 -2.93 -15.86 29.12
N PRO A 160 -3.16 -15.43 30.39
CA PRO A 160 -2.66 -16.17 31.56
C PRO A 160 -3.30 -17.56 31.76
N GLY A 161 -4.45 -17.82 31.12
CA GLY A 161 -5.15 -19.11 31.19
C GLY A 161 -4.85 -20.08 30.04
N VAL A 162 -3.96 -19.69 29.10
CA VAL A 162 -3.61 -20.52 27.95
C VAL A 162 -2.36 -21.35 28.28
N SER A 163 -2.41 -22.65 28.05
CA SER A 163 -1.27 -23.54 28.21
C SER A 163 -0.61 -23.88 26.87
N PRO A 164 0.67 -24.33 26.84
CA PRO A 164 1.35 -24.79 25.64
C PRO A 164 0.60 -25.90 24.87
N ASP A 165 -0.20 -26.73 25.59
CA ASP A 165 -0.97 -27.80 25.00
C ASP A 165 -2.36 -27.41 24.49
N THR A 166 -2.77 -26.17 24.72
CA THR A 166 -4.08 -25.67 24.26
C THR A 166 -4.16 -25.74 22.73
N PRO A 167 -5.25 -26.34 22.15
CA PRO A 167 -5.45 -26.33 20.71
C PRO A 167 -5.65 -24.91 20.18
N MET A 168 -4.94 -24.52 19.09
CA MET A 168 -5.11 -23.22 18.46
C MET A 168 -6.53 -22.98 17.95
N ALA A 169 -7.25 -24.06 17.59
CA ALA A 169 -8.65 -23.97 17.14
C ALA A 169 -9.61 -23.45 18.23
N ALA A 170 -9.26 -23.60 19.51
CA ALA A 170 -10.06 -23.11 20.65
C ALA A 170 -9.91 -21.58 20.85
N LEU A 171 -8.95 -20.95 20.21
CA LEU A 171 -8.61 -19.55 20.39
C LEU A 171 -9.23 -18.68 19.27
N SER A 172 -9.62 -17.46 19.62
CA SER A 172 -10.01 -16.44 18.65
C SER A 172 -8.83 -16.03 17.75
N GLY A 173 -9.08 -15.41 16.62
CA GLY A 173 -8.03 -14.93 15.71
C GLY A 173 -7.02 -13.99 16.39
N GLY A 174 -7.51 -13.10 17.25
CA GLY A 174 -6.66 -12.19 18.03
C GLY A 174 -5.81 -12.90 19.07
N GLU A 175 -6.35 -13.92 19.76
CA GLU A 175 -5.60 -14.73 20.72
C GLU A 175 -4.54 -15.56 20.03
N ARG A 176 -4.85 -16.14 18.87
CA ARG A 176 -3.86 -16.87 18.05
C ARG A 176 -2.66 -15.99 17.67
N MET A 177 -2.91 -14.76 17.28
CA MET A 177 -1.83 -13.81 16.99
C MET A 177 -1.02 -13.47 18.24
N ARG A 178 -1.67 -13.27 19.39
CA ARG A 178 -0.96 -13.01 20.66
C ARG A 178 -0.13 -14.21 21.10
N VAL A 179 -0.56 -15.44 20.85
CA VAL A 179 0.24 -16.66 21.05
C VAL A 179 1.50 -16.65 20.18
N ALA A 180 1.36 -16.34 18.89
CA ALA A 180 2.53 -16.27 18.00
C ALA A 180 3.53 -15.19 18.44
N LEU A 181 3.04 -14.04 18.90
CA LEU A 181 3.88 -12.97 19.47
C LEU A 181 4.53 -13.38 20.80
N ALA A 182 3.82 -14.10 21.66
CA ALA A 182 4.38 -14.67 22.88
C ALA A 182 5.51 -15.67 22.55
N GLY A 183 5.39 -16.43 21.46
CA GLY A 183 6.47 -17.25 20.91
C GLY A 183 7.73 -16.45 20.61
N ALA A 184 7.58 -15.30 19.94
CA ALA A 184 8.71 -14.39 19.66
C ALA A 184 9.35 -13.81 20.93
N MET A 185 8.55 -13.60 21.99
CA MET A 185 9.06 -13.12 23.28
C MET A 185 9.85 -14.20 24.00
N ALA A 186 9.33 -15.42 24.04
CA ALA A 186 9.93 -16.57 24.72
C ALA A 186 11.14 -17.16 23.95
N ALA A 187 11.20 -16.99 22.63
CA ALA A 187 12.29 -17.50 21.81
C ALA A 187 13.63 -16.80 22.09
N GLU A 188 14.71 -17.56 22.15
CA GLU A 188 16.08 -17.06 22.16
C GLU A 188 16.59 -16.87 20.72
N ALA A 189 16.01 -15.90 20.05
CA ALA A 189 16.42 -15.56 18.69
C ALA A 189 17.26 -14.28 18.66
N ASP A 190 18.26 -14.27 17.78
CA ASP A 190 19.12 -13.10 17.58
C ASP A 190 18.42 -11.98 16.81
N CYS A 191 17.38 -12.34 16.03
CA CYS A 191 16.57 -11.40 15.28
C CYS A 191 15.12 -11.89 15.19
N LEU A 192 14.15 -10.97 15.19
CA LEU A 192 12.74 -11.24 15.03
C LEU A 192 12.27 -10.77 13.66
N VAL A 193 11.48 -11.60 12.99
CA VAL A 193 10.82 -11.25 11.73
C VAL A 193 9.31 -11.37 11.94
N LEU A 194 8.60 -10.25 11.85
CA LEU A 194 7.17 -10.15 12.10
C LEU A 194 6.46 -9.84 10.77
N ASP A 195 5.65 -10.77 10.27
CA ASP A 195 4.89 -10.58 9.03
C ASP A 195 3.43 -10.27 9.37
N GLU A 196 3.02 -9.01 9.14
CA GLU A 196 1.67 -8.48 9.39
C GLU A 196 1.11 -8.81 10.81
N PRO A 197 1.85 -8.51 11.90
CA PRO A 197 1.49 -8.93 13.26
C PRO A 197 0.28 -8.18 13.84
N SER A 198 -0.17 -7.10 13.22
CA SER A 198 -1.36 -6.33 13.63
C SER A 198 -2.68 -6.90 13.10
N ASN A 199 -2.63 -7.86 12.17
CA ASN A 199 -3.84 -8.44 11.62
C ASN A 199 -4.64 -9.16 12.73
N HIS A 200 -5.94 -8.92 12.75
CA HIS A 200 -6.88 -9.45 13.74
C HIS A 200 -6.69 -8.95 15.17
N LEU A 201 -5.73 -8.03 15.44
CA LEU A 201 -5.60 -7.40 16.75
C LEU A 201 -6.58 -6.24 16.89
N ASP A 202 -7.22 -6.15 18.08
CA ASP A 202 -8.00 -4.99 18.47
C ASP A 202 -7.10 -3.82 18.93
N ALA A 203 -7.69 -2.67 19.21
CA ALA A 203 -6.93 -1.47 19.58
C ALA A 203 -6.07 -1.66 20.85
N PRO A 204 -6.54 -2.31 21.95
CA PRO A 204 -5.71 -2.59 23.11
C PRO A 204 -4.51 -3.51 22.80
N ALA A 205 -4.71 -4.58 22.02
CA ALA A 205 -3.65 -5.50 21.65
C ALA A 205 -2.62 -4.86 20.69
N ARG A 206 -3.06 -4.00 19.76
CA ARG A 206 -2.15 -3.19 18.91
C ARG A 206 -1.31 -2.23 19.73
N ALA A 207 -1.92 -1.54 20.70
CA ALA A 207 -1.19 -0.64 21.59
C ALA A 207 -0.17 -1.38 22.47
N TRP A 208 -0.50 -2.60 22.92
CA TRP A 208 0.43 -3.49 23.61
C TRP A 208 1.59 -3.88 22.70
N LEU A 209 1.33 -4.36 21.48
CA LEU A 209 2.35 -4.72 20.50
C LEU A 209 3.30 -3.54 20.19
N GLN A 210 2.75 -2.34 20.01
CA GLN A 210 3.53 -1.14 19.76
C GLN A 210 4.48 -0.81 20.92
N ARG A 211 3.99 -0.92 22.17
CA ARG A 211 4.84 -0.71 23.37
C ARG A 211 5.95 -1.74 23.45
N TRP A 212 5.61 -3.02 23.22
CA TRP A 212 6.57 -4.10 23.22
C TRP A 212 7.65 -3.90 22.13
N LEU A 213 7.28 -3.54 20.91
CA LEU A 213 8.23 -3.24 19.83
C LEU A 213 9.21 -2.13 20.22
N ARG A 214 8.74 -1.07 20.88
CA ARG A 214 9.60 0.03 21.32
C ARG A 214 10.61 -0.40 22.39
N GLN A 215 10.27 -1.37 23.21
CA GLN A 215 11.12 -1.89 24.28
C GLN A 215 12.05 -3.03 23.82
N CYS A 216 11.74 -3.64 22.66
CA CYS A 216 12.53 -4.74 22.13
C CYS A 216 13.95 -4.27 21.77
N GLN A 217 14.95 -4.91 22.40
CA GLN A 217 16.37 -4.62 22.19
C GLN A 217 16.96 -5.45 21.03
N ARG A 218 16.29 -6.52 20.63
CA ARG A 218 16.72 -7.37 19.52
C ARG A 218 16.43 -6.69 18.18
N PRO A 219 17.21 -6.94 17.13
CA PRO A 219 16.88 -6.53 15.78
C PRO A 219 15.50 -7.07 15.38
N VAL A 220 14.66 -6.19 14.83
CA VAL A 220 13.30 -6.55 14.35
C VAL A 220 13.14 -6.16 12.90
N VAL A 221 12.68 -7.10 12.09
CA VAL A 221 12.16 -6.85 10.75
C VAL A 221 10.63 -6.94 10.82
N LEU A 222 9.95 -5.84 10.60
CA LEU A 222 8.49 -5.72 10.68
C LEU A 222 7.92 -5.48 9.28
N VAL A 223 7.22 -6.44 8.72
CA VAL A 223 6.34 -6.21 7.56
C VAL A 223 4.98 -5.80 8.08
N SER A 224 4.53 -4.61 7.77
CA SER A 224 3.22 -4.13 8.23
C SER A 224 2.67 -3.00 7.38
N HIS A 225 1.34 -2.90 7.36
CA HIS A 225 0.57 -1.77 6.83
C HIS A 225 -0.03 -0.90 7.95
N ASP A 226 0.22 -1.27 9.20
CA ASP A 226 -0.23 -0.52 10.37
C ASP A 226 0.68 0.69 10.62
N ARG A 227 0.12 1.88 10.41
CA ARG A 227 0.84 3.16 10.55
C ARG A 227 1.35 3.38 11.97
N GLN A 228 0.61 2.92 12.99
CA GLN A 228 1.01 3.07 14.39
C GLN A 228 2.21 2.17 14.72
N LEU A 229 2.25 0.94 14.19
CA LEU A 229 3.41 0.06 14.35
C LEU A 229 4.63 0.60 13.59
N LEU A 230 4.44 1.14 12.39
CA LEU A 230 5.51 1.76 11.61
C LEU A 230 6.07 3.05 12.23
N ARG A 231 5.40 3.65 13.22
CA ARG A 231 5.96 4.73 14.05
C ARG A 231 6.88 4.21 15.17
N ALA A 232 6.95 2.90 15.36
CA ALA A 232 7.85 2.29 16.33
C ALA A 232 9.15 1.75 15.70
N VAL A 233 9.35 1.92 14.38
CA VAL A 233 10.57 1.47 13.69
C VAL A 233 11.58 2.61 13.52
N ASP A 234 12.84 2.25 13.26
CA ASP A 234 13.95 3.19 13.13
C ASP A 234 14.26 3.52 11.66
N ARG A 235 13.87 2.64 10.75
CA ARG A 235 14.02 2.78 9.29
C ARG A 235 12.86 2.08 8.58
N ILE A 236 12.51 2.58 7.40
CA ILE A 236 11.52 1.96 6.52
C ILE A 236 12.16 1.61 5.18
N VAL A 237 11.86 0.42 4.70
CA VAL A 237 12.22 -0.06 3.35
C VAL A 237 10.94 -0.27 2.57
N GLU A 238 10.80 0.45 1.47
CA GLU A 238 9.70 0.27 0.52
C GLU A 238 10.12 -0.72 -0.56
N LEU A 239 9.42 -1.85 -0.63
CA LEU A 239 9.59 -2.86 -1.66
C LEU A 239 8.64 -2.55 -2.82
N GLY A 240 9.22 -2.28 -3.97
CA GLY A 240 8.49 -2.02 -5.21
C GLY A 240 8.86 -3.00 -6.33
N PRO A 241 8.14 -2.96 -7.46
CA PRO A 241 8.45 -3.82 -8.63
C PRO A 241 9.87 -3.59 -9.18
N ARG A 242 10.44 -2.42 -8.93
CA ARG A 242 11.79 -2.04 -9.40
C ARG A 242 12.90 -2.31 -8.38
N GLY A 243 12.58 -2.84 -7.20
CA GLY A 243 13.52 -3.12 -6.13
C GLY A 243 13.20 -2.38 -4.83
N LEU A 244 14.21 -2.08 -4.04
CA LEU A 244 14.10 -1.50 -2.70
C LEU A 244 14.39 0.01 -2.71
N SER A 245 13.64 0.75 -1.93
CA SER A 245 13.94 2.15 -1.57
C SER A 245 14.04 2.24 -0.04
N VAL A 246 15.13 2.81 0.47
CA VAL A 246 15.39 2.89 1.91
C VAL A 246 15.14 4.31 2.39
N TYR A 247 14.37 4.44 3.46
CA TYR A 247 14.03 5.70 4.11
C TYR A 247 14.49 5.65 5.57
N GLY A 248 15.18 6.70 6.03
CA GLY A 248 15.55 6.84 7.42
C GLY A 248 14.39 7.34 8.25
N GLY A 249 14.33 6.88 9.52
CA GLY A 249 13.30 7.30 10.46
C GLY A 249 12.02 6.47 10.43
N ASP A 250 11.03 6.96 11.14
CA ASP A 250 9.72 6.33 11.33
C ASP A 250 8.75 6.62 10.17
N TYR A 251 7.49 6.18 10.34
CA TYR A 251 6.44 6.40 9.36
C TYR A 251 6.20 7.87 9.02
N GLY A 252 6.32 8.78 9.99
CA GLY A 252 6.12 10.22 9.75
C GLY A 252 7.18 10.79 8.80
N LEU A 253 8.45 10.45 9.02
CA LEU A 253 9.55 10.86 8.15
C LEU A 253 9.46 10.18 6.77
N TYR A 254 9.07 8.91 6.71
CA TYR A 254 8.83 8.19 5.46
C TYR A 254 7.80 8.92 4.58
N VAL A 255 6.63 9.28 5.14
CA VAL A 255 5.58 10.01 4.41
C VAL A 255 6.10 11.35 3.93
N ALA A 256 6.76 12.14 4.80
CA ALA A 256 7.31 13.43 4.44
C ALA A 256 8.34 13.35 3.29
N GLN A 257 9.24 12.36 3.33
CA GLN A 257 10.23 12.14 2.27
C GLN A 257 9.58 11.71 0.95
N ARG A 258 8.59 10.82 1.03
CA ARG A 258 7.84 10.35 -0.14
C ARG A 258 7.05 11.48 -0.80
N ASP A 259 6.39 12.32 -0.01
CA ASP A 259 5.64 13.48 -0.51
C ASP A 259 6.59 14.51 -1.14
N ALA A 260 7.75 14.77 -0.54
CA ALA A 260 8.77 15.63 -1.10
C ALA A 260 9.32 15.09 -2.45
N GLN A 261 9.57 13.78 -2.54
CA GLN A 261 9.99 13.14 -3.80
C GLN A 261 8.91 13.23 -4.87
N ALA A 262 7.64 13.02 -4.51
CA ALA A 262 6.51 13.14 -5.43
C ALA A 262 6.35 14.59 -5.93
N ALA A 263 6.44 15.57 -5.03
CA ALA A 263 6.39 16.99 -5.38
C ALA A 263 7.55 17.38 -6.32
N ALA A 264 8.77 16.93 -6.02
CA ALA A 264 9.95 17.18 -6.87
C ALA A 264 9.79 16.55 -8.26
N ALA A 265 9.29 15.33 -8.35
CA ALA A 265 9.00 14.66 -9.63
C ALA A 265 7.91 15.41 -10.43
N GLY A 266 6.85 15.87 -9.76
CA GLY A 266 5.80 16.70 -10.36
C GLY A 266 6.33 18.03 -10.90
N ALA A 267 7.17 18.73 -10.13
CA ALA A 267 7.81 19.96 -10.55
C ALA A 267 8.74 19.74 -11.76
N ALA A 268 9.52 18.65 -11.77
CA ALA A 268 10.38 18.30 -12.90
C ALA A 268 9.58 18.02 -14.18
N LEU A 269 8.43 17.35 -14.07
CA LEU A 269 7.54 17.13 -15.21
C LEU A 269 6.93 18.43 -15.73
N ALA A 270 6.47 19.30 -14.83
CA ALA A 270 5.93 20.61 -15.20
C ALA A 270 7.00 21.46 -15.91
N HIS A 271 8.24 21.47 -15.41
CA HIS A 271 9.36 22.15 -16.04
C HIS A 271 9.65 21.61 -17.45
N ALA A 272 9.76 20.27 -17.61
CA ALA A 272 10.01 19.65 -18.90
C ALA A 272 8.89 19.95 -19.93
N ARG A 273 7.63 20.00 -19.49
CA ARG A 273 6.49 20.41 -20.34
C ARG A 273 6.61 21.86 -20.77
N ASN A 274 6.91 22.78 -19.84
CA ASN A 274 7.07 24.19 -20.14
C ASN A 274 8.25 24.45 -21.10
N GLU A 275 9.38 23.77 -20.90
CA GLU A 275 10.53 23.85 -21.84
C GLU A 275 10.14 23.38 -23.23
N ARG A 276 9.46 22.22 -23.34
CA ARG A 276 8.98 21.73 -24.62
C ARG A 276 8.06 22.72 -25.32
N ASP A 277 7.04 23.22 -24.59
CA ASP A 277 6.04 24.11 -25.18
C ASP A 277 6.65 25.46 -25.61
N THR A 278 7.57 25.98 -24.81
CA THR A 278 8.34 27.21 -25.15
C THR A 278 9.23 27.01 -26.36
N ALA A 279 9.97 25.90 -26.41
CA ALA A 279 10.84 25.56 -27.54
C ALA A 279 10.03 25.32 -28.82
N LEU A 280 8.89 24.63 -28.74
CA LEU A 280 7.99 24.44 -29.89
C LEU A 280 7.40 25.75 -30.39
N ALA A 281 7.02 26.65 -29.48
CA ALA A 281 6.56 28.01 -29.87
C ALA A 281 7.65 28.81 -30.55
N ARG A 282 8.90 28.73 -30.07
CA ARG A 282 10.07 29.35 -30.71
C ARG A 282 10.31 28.79 -32.11
N LEU A 283 10.34 27.46 -32.26
CA LEU A 283 10.51 26.81 -33.57
C LEU A 283 9.42 27.21 -34.56
N ARG A 284 8.17 27.32 -34.12
CA ARG A 284 7.06 27.80 -34.97
C ARG A 284 7.29 29.26 -35.45
N ARG A 285 7.72 30.16 -34.54
CA ARG A 285 8.04 31.56 -34.89
C ARG A 285 9.20 31.64 -35.87
N GLU A 286 10.28 30.89 -35.63
CA GLU A 286 11.44 30.84 -36.51
C GLU A 286 11.06 30.31 -37.92
N HIS A 287 10.24 29.26 -37.97
CA HIS A 287 9.75 28.70 -39.23
C HIS A 287 8.88 29.70 -39.99
N ALA A 288 7.97 30.40 -39.33
CA ALA A 288 7.16 31.46 -39.93
C ALA A 288 8.02 32.64 -40.45
N ALA A 289 9.04 33.05 -39.67
CA ALA A 289 9.96 34.10 -40.10
C ALA A 289 10.81 33.69 -41.33
N ARG A 290 11.29 32.45 -41.37
CA ARG A 290 12.01 31.89 -42.53
C ARG A 290 11.11 31.81 -43.77
N GLN A 291 9.87 31.39 -43.66
CA GLN A 291 8.91 31.35 -44.76
C GLN A 291 8.66 32.77 -45.33
N ARG A 292 8.50 33.78 -44.47
CA ARG A 292 8.35 35.17 -44.91
C ARG A 292 9.58 35.66 -45.67
N LYS A 293 10.80 35.42 -45.15
CA LYS A 293 12.06 35.79 -45.83
C LYS A 293 12.20 35.07 -47.17
N GLN A 294 11.88 33.79 -47.28
CA GLN A 294 11.94 33.05 -48.54
C GLN A 294 10.93 33.56 -49.57
N SER A 295 9.69 33.88 -49.16
CA SER A 295 8.71 34.47 -50.08
C SER A 295 9.12 35.85 -50.57
N GLN A 296 9.73 36.68 -49.70
CA GLN A 296 10.28 37.96 -50.07
C GLN A 296 11.47 37.83 -51.06
N ALA A 297 12.42 36.92 -50.75
CA ALA A 297 13.54 36.64 -51.64
C ALA A 297 13.10 36.13 -53.01
N ARG A 298 12.07 35.28 -53.08
CA ARG A 298 11.47 34.79 -54.33
C ARG A 298 10.82 35.93 -55.13
N ARG A 299 10.13 36.87 -54.47
CA ARG A 299 9.58 38.08 -55.13
C ARG A 299 10.69 38.97 -55.70
N ASN A 300 11.72 39.22 -54.89
CA ASN A 300 12.86 40.03 -55.30
C ASN A 300 13.68 39.41 -56.48
N ALA A 301 13.88 38.07 -56.46
CA ALA A 301 14.57 37.35 -57.54
C ALA A 301 13.81 37.36 -58.85
N ARG A 302 12.48 37.40 -58.84
CA ARG A 302 11.64 37.52 -60.04
C ARG A 302 11.74 38.91 -60.68
N SER A 303 11.99 39.96 -59.89
CA SER A 303 12.13 41.30 -60.35
C SER A 303 13.56 41.65 -60.76
N ALA A 304 14.58 40.84 -60.41
CA ALA A 304 16.00 41.16 -60.56
C ALA A 304 16.66 40.55 -61.80
N ASN A 305 15.97 40.22 -62.86
CA ASN A 305 16.49 39.79 -64.18
C ASN A 305 17.76 38.90 -64.13
N LEU A 306 17.83 37.96 -63.17
CA LEU A 306 18.95 37.04 -62.90
C LEU A 306 18.98 35.87 -63.92
N SER A 307 20.20 35.41 -64.29
CA SER A 307 20.33 34.23 -65.16
C SER A 307 19.73 32.96 -64.54
N ALA A 308 19.22 32.04 -65.39
CA ALA A 308 18.61 30.79 -64.97
C ALA A 308 19.58 29.94 -64.17
N ILE A 309 20.88 29.95 -64.44
CA ILE A 309 21.91 29.20 -63.70
C ILE A 309 22.04 29.71 -62.27
N THR A 310 22.05 31.05 -62.07
CA THR A 310 22.15 31.66 -60.75
C THR A 310 20.91 31.34 -59.89
N ILE A 311 19.72 31.34 -60.50
CA ILE A 311 18.46 31.01 -59.82
C ILE A 311 18.44 29.54 -59.41
N ASN A 312 18.92 28.61 -60.24
CA ASN A 312 18.98 27.17 -59.91
C ASN A 312 19.98 26.89 -58.77
N GLY A 313 21.18 27.50 -58.77
CA GLY A 313 22.15 27.34 -57.69
C GLY A 313 21.65 27.91 -56.35
N MET A 314 20.94 29.04 -56.36
CA MET A 314 20.28 29.57 -55.15
C MET A 314 19.15 28.63 -54.64
N ARG A 315 18.45 27.97 -55.55
CA ARG A 315 17.38 27.01 -55.20
C ARG A 315 17.93 25.74 -54.55
N GLU A 316 18.99 25.14 -55.13
CA GLU A 316 19.64 23.94 -54.57
C GLU A 316 20.21 24.20 -53.17
N THR A 317 20.89 25.35 -52.98
CA THR A 317 21.44 25.75 -51.67
C THR A 317 20.34 25.99 -50.63
N ALA A 318 19.22 26.59 -51.04
CA ALA A 318 18.08 26.82 -50.18
C ALA A 318 17.36 25.47 -49.80
N GLU A 319 17.28 24.51 -50.71
CA GLU A 319 16.70 23.18 -50.46
C GLU A 319 17.59 22.36 -49.52
N ALA A 320 18.91 22.35 -49.72
CA ALA A 320 19.86 21.70 -48.84
C ALA A 320 19.84 22.28 -47.40
N THR A 321 19.76 23.59 -47.26
CA THR A 321 19.64 24.27 -45.96
C THR A 321 18.32 23.93 -45.28
N LYS A 322 17.21 23.90 -46.03
CA LYS A 322 15.89 23.54 -45.52
C LYS A 322 15.87 22.10 -45.02
N ALA A 323 16.51 21.14 -45.75
CA ALA A 323 16.58 19.75 -45.32
C ALA A 323 17.36 19.60 -43.99
N ARG A 324 18.49 20.32 -43.82
CA ARG A 324 19.27 20.33 -42.58
C ARG A 324 18.47 20.93 -41.42
N ASP A 325 17.76 22.02 -41.63
CA ASP A 325 16.92 22.66 -40.62
C ASP A 325 15.78 21.75 -40.18
N VAL A 326 15.07 21.08 -41.10
CA VAL A 326 14.00 20.14 -40.79
C VAL A 326 14.53 18.96 -39.94
N LYS A 327 15.70 18.41 -40.29
CA LYS A 327 16.33 17.33 -39.53
C LYS A 327 16.72 17.79 -38.11
N ARG A 328 17.29 19.00 -37.99
CA ARG A 328 17.64 19.58 -36.66
C ARG A 328 16.41 19.84 -35.82
N ASP A 329 15.36 20.44 -36.39
CA ASP A 329 14.12 20.75 -35.69
C ASP A 329 13.39 19.47 -35.26
N ALA A 330 13.41 18.37 -36.06
CA ALA A 330 12.90 17.06 -35.72
C ALA A 330 13.70 16.43 -34.56
N GLY A 331 15.04 16.54 -34.59
CA GLY A 331 15.90 16.06 -33.50
C GLY A 331 15.62 16.78 -32.18
N THR A 332 15.45 18.10 -32.21
CA THR A 332 15.10 18.90 -31.03
C THR A 332 13.74 18.50 -30.44
N ARG A 333 12.72 18.31 -31.28
CA ARG A 333 11.40 17.85 -30.86
C ARG A 333 11.48 16.46 -30.18
N HIS A 334 12.19 15.53 -30.82
CA HIS A 334 12.35 14.18 -30.27
C HIS A 334 13.04 14.19 -28.90
N ALA A 335 14.09 15.00 -28.72
CA ALA A 335 14.78 15.14 -27.44
C ALA A 335 13.87 15.73 -26.34
N LEU A 336 13.09 16.77 -26.66
CA LEU A 336 12.14 17.39 -25.73
C LEU A 336 11.01 16.42 -25.33
N ASP A 337 10.46 15.69 -26.31
CA ASP A 337 9.43 14.68 -26.03
C ASP A 337 9.99 13.49 -25.22
N ALA A 338 11.26 13.13 -25.42
CA ALA A 338 11.94 12.13 -24.59
C ALA A 338 12.10 12.63 -23.15
N ALA A 339 12.54 13.87 -22.94
CA ALA A 339 12.67 14.46 -21.62
C ALA A 339 11.33 14.50 -20.86
N VAL A 340 10.24 14.87 -21.54
CA VAL A 340 8.89 14.85 -20.96
C VAL A 340 8.47 13.41 -20.59
N ARG A 341 8.73 12.43 -21.47
CA ARG A 341 8.42 11.02 -21.17
C ARG A 341 9.21 10.50 -19.98
N ASP A 342 10.49 10.83 -19.89
CA ASP A 342 11.35 10.40 -18.79
C ASP A 342 10.95 11.05 -17.46
N ALA A 343 10.61 12.34 -17.46
CA ALA A 343 10.05 13.01 -16.30
C ALA A 343 8.69 12.42 -15.90
N ALA A 344 7.81 12.12 -16.86
CA ALA A 344 6.50 11.50 -16.59
C ALA A 344 6.61 10.10 -15.98
N ARG A 345 7.63 9.31 -16.33
CA ARG A 345 7.89 7.99 -15.73
C ARG A 345 8.28 8.06 -14.26
N ARG A 346 8.80 9.20 -13.80
CA ARG A 346 9.21 9.42 -12.39
C ARG A 346 8.07 9.90 -11.53
N VAL A 347 7.04 10.51 -12.12
CA VAL A 347 5.86 10.97 -11.38
C VAL A 347 5.05 9.73 -10.99
N ALA A 348 4.94 9.47 -9.69
CA ALA A 348 3.93 8.57 -9.18
C ALA A 348 2.56 9.13 -9.61
N GLN A 349 1.69 8.29 -10.16
CA GLN A 349 0.35 8.75 -10.53
C GLN A 349 -0.32 9.28 -9.27
N GLU A 350 -0.63 10.58 -9.26
CA GLU A 350 -1.44 11.15 -8.19
C GLU A 350 -2.76 10.39 -8.11
N PRO A 351 -3.22 10.03 -6.91
CA PRO A 351 -4.53 9.44 -6.77
C PRO A 351 -5.56 10.46 -7.24
N ALA A 352 -6.31 10.09 -8.24
CA ALA A 352 -7.35 10.95 -8.77
C ALA A 352 -8.43 11.18 -7.70
N VAL A 353 -9.05 12.34 -7.72
CA VAL A 353 -10.17 12.68 -6.85
C VAL A 353 -11.35 11.79 -7.23
N PHE A 354 -11.83 11.01 -6.25
CA PHE A 354 -13.02 10.21 -6.44
C PHE A 354 -14.24 11.12 -6.50
N VAL A 355 -15.06 10.95 -7.54
CA VAL A 355 -16.33 11.70 -7.69
C VAL A 355 -17.49 10.75 -7.51
N ALA A 356 -18.23 10.88 -6.41
CA ALA A 356 -19.51 10.21 -6.22
C ALA A 356 -20.56 10.79 -7.17
N LEU A 357 -21.59 10.00 -7.48
CA LEU A 357 -22.75 10.52 -8.24
C LEU A 357 -23.57 11.48 -7.36
N PRO A 358 -24.18 12.55 -7.92
CA PRO A 358 -25.08 13.44 -7.18
C PRO A 358 -26.23 12.68 -6.49
N ALA A 359 -26.69 11.57 -7.08
CA ALA A 359 -27.72 10.71 -6.52
C ALA A 359 -27.33 9.97 -5.23
N SER A 360 -26.03 9.89 -4.91
CA SER A 360 -25.53 9.36 -3.62
C SER A 360 -25.59 10.38 -2.48
N ARG A 361 -25.91 11.63 -2.77
CA ARG A 361 -25.93 12.71 -1.77
C ARG A 361 -27.13 12.58 -0.84
N VAL A 362 -26.88 12.75 0.45
CA VAL A 362 -27.93 12.86 1.47
C VAL A 362 -28.12 14.33 1.85
N VAL A 363 -29.33 14.84 1.70
CA VAL A 363 -29.65 16.23 2.11
C VAL A 363 -29.71 16.34 3.62
N PRO A 364 -29.31 17.49 4.21
CA PRO A 364 -29.44 17.75 5.64
C PRO A 364 -30.89 17.51 6.13
N GLY A 365 -31.02 16.86 7.30
CA GLY A 365 -32.33 16.58 7.91
C GLY A 365 -33.05 15.32 7.39
N LYS A 366 -32.64 14.72 6.29
CA LYS A 366 -33.23 13.46 5.82
C LYS A 366 -32.83 12.33 6.77
N LEU A 367 -33.82 11.60 7.29
CA LEU A 367 -33.60 10.43 8.14
C LEU A 367 -32.88 9.34 7.32
N VAL A 368 -31.81 8.79 7.88
CA VAL A 368 -30.95 7.76 7.26
C VAL A 368 -31.15 6.42 7.94
N LEU A 369 -30.99 6.40 9.26
CA LEU A 369 -31.05 5.18 10.08
C LEU A 369 -31.84 5.49 11.37
N ARG A 370 -32.75 4.57 11.73
CA ARG A 370 -33.46 4.55 12.99
C ARG A 370 -33.32 3.19 13.65
N LEU A 371 -33.02 3.19 14.93
CA LEU A 371 -32.93 2.03 15.79
C LEU A 371 -33.92 2.20 16.93
N ASP A 372 -34.80 1.24 17.11
CA ASP A 372 -35.83 1.22 18.14
C ASP A 372 -35.67 -0.06 18.98
N GLU A 373 -35.31 0.06 20.25
CA GLU A 373 -35.12 -1.02 21.24
C GLU A 373 -34.36 -2.25 20.69
N LEU A 374 -33.37 -2.00 19.83
CA LEU A 374 -32.66 -3.04 19.09
C LEU A 374 -31.87 -3.94 20.04
N GLN A 375 -32.05 -5.25 19.92
CA GLN A 375 -31.24 -6.28 20.59
C GLN A 375 -30.60 -7.20 19.57
N LEU A 376 -29.28 -7.41 19.71
CA LEU A 376 -28.53 -8.31 18.82
C LEU A 376 -28.75 -9.78 19.18
N PRO A 377 -28.69 -10.74 18.21
CA PRO A 377 -28.96 -12.16 18.44
C PRO A 377 -28.12 -12.84 19.51
N HIS A 378 -26.90 -12.36 19.72
CA HIS A 378 -25.94 -12.92 20.69
C HIS A 378 -25.42 -11.87 21.67
N GLY A 379 -26.07 -10.70 21.76
CA GLY A 379 -25.68 -9.59 22.63
C GLY A 379 -26.44 -9.62 23.96
N ALA A 380 -25.75 -9.32 25.05
CA ALA A 380 -26.36 -9.25 26.38
C ALA A 380 -27.12 -7.93 26.64
N ALA A 381 -26.79 -6.85 25.97
CA ALA A 381 -27.36 -5.53 26.21
C ALA A 381 -28.17 -5.01 25.01
N PRO A 382 -29.32 -4.35 25.23
CA PRO A 382 -30.05 -3.66 24.17
C PRO A 382 -29.24 -2.47 23.66
N VAL A 383 -29.34 -2.21 22.35
CA VAL A 383 -28.81 -0.98 21.74
C VAL A 383 -29.73 0.17 22.10
N ARG A 384 -29.17 1.29 22.52
CA ARG A 384 -29.96 2.50 22.81
C ARG A 384 -30.67 2.97 21.55
N ASP A 385 -31.88 3.46 21.73
CA ASP A 385 -32.62 4.12 20.65
C ASP A 385 -31.78 5.23 20.03
N ALA A 386 -31.69 5.22 18.73
CA ALA A 386 -30.90 6.20 17.99
C ALA A 386 -31.53 6.52 16.65
N SER A 387 -31.43 7.77 16.26
CA SER A 387 -31.83 8.22 14.91
C SER A 387 -30.73 9.10 14.32
N PHE A 388 -30.36 8.83 13.09
CA PHE A 388 -29.31 9.55 12.39
C PHE A 388 -29.86 10.17 11.11
N SER A 389 -29.59 11.46 10.92
CA SER A 389 -30.12 12.23 9.79
C SER A 389 -29.00 13.01 9.09
N GLY A 390 -29.18 13.25 7.79
CA GLY A 390 -28.25 13.99 6.94
C GLY A 390 -27.01 13.18 6.55
N PRO A 391 -25.99 13.85 5.98
CA PRO A 391 -24.73 13.20 5.57
C PRO A 391 -23.86 12.90 6.80
N VAL A 392 -24.39 12.08 7.72
CA VAL A 392 -23.75 11.73 8.99
C VAL A 392 -22.58 10.77 8.76
N ARG A 393 -21.53 10.92 9.54
CA ARG A 393 -20.38 10.01 9.57
C ARG A 393 -20.22 9.43 10.96
N ILE A 394 -20.50 8.14 11.10
CA ILE A 394 -20.51 7.42 12.38
C ILE A 394 -19.31 6.48 12.42
N ALA A 395 -18.44 6.65 13.41
CA ALA A 395 -17.37 5.70 13.72
C ALA A 395 -17.85 4.75 14.80
N LEU A 396 -17.88 3.47 14.51
CA LEU A 396 -18.20 2.39 15.44
C LEU A 396 -16.89 1.77 15.94
N THR A 397 -16.61 1.94 17.24
CA THR A 397 -15.37 1.45 17.86
C THR A 397 -15.69 0.50 19.01
N GLY A 398 -14.79 -0.44 19.32
CA GLY A 398 -14.96 -1.40 20.42
C GLY A 398 -14.05 -2.61 20.27
N PRO A 399 -13.92 -3.46 21.32
CA PRO A 399 -13.06 -4.66 21.28
C PRO A 399 -13.46 -5.65 20.17
N ASN A 400 -12.59 -6.61 19.89
CA ASN A 400 -12.94 -7.71 19.00
C ASN A 400 -14.01 -8.60 19.65
N GLY A 401 -14.91 -9.17 18.85
CA GLY A 401 -15.97 -10.05 19.33
C GLY A 401 -17.14 -9.35 20.05
N CYS A 402 -17.11 -8.02 20.24
CA CYS A 402 -18.21 -7.31 20.92
C CYS A 402 -19.48 -7.15 20.07
N GLY A 403 -19.51 -7.62 18.82
CA GLY A 403 -20.70 -7.63 17.98
C GLY A 403 -20.82 -6.48 16.98
N LYS A 404 -19.73 -5.73 16.64
CA LYS A 404 -19.74 -4.65 15.63
C LYS A 404 -20.25 -5.15 14.27
N SER A 405 -19.68 -6.22 13.74
CA SER A 405 -20.09 -6.83 12.48
C SER A 405 -21.52 -7.35 12.53
N THR A 406 -21.94 -7.92 13.69
CA THR A 406 -23.32 -8.35 13.91
C THR A 406 -24.29 -7.16 13.83
N LEU A 407 -23.95 -6.04 14.47
CA LEU A 407 -24.75 -4.82 14.41
C LEU A 407 -24.88 -4.32 12.96
N LEU A 408 -23.78 -4.25 12.21
CA LEU A 408 -23.81 -3.84 10.80
C LEU A 408 -24.69 -4.77 9.94
N ARG A 409 -24.60 -6.08 10.15
CA ARG A 409 -25.44 -7.08 9.44
C ARG A 409 -26.92 -6.97 9.82
N VAL A 410 -27.24 -6.69 11.10
CA VAL A 410 -28.62 -6.45 11.54
C VAL A 410 -29.16 -5.15 10.93
N ILE A 411 -28.40 -4.06 10.92
CA ILE A 411 -28.75 -2.79 10.28
C ILE A 411 -29.00 -2.99 8.78
N ALA A 412 -28.17 -3.81 8.13
CA ALA A 412 -28.30 -4.13 6.70
C ALA A 412 -29.47 -5.10 6.39
N GLY A 413 -30.18 -5.63 7.41
CA GLY A 413 -31.21 -6.64 7.23
C GLY A 413 -30.70 -8.02 6.80
N LEU A 414 -29.40 -8.27 6.91
CA LEU A 414 -28.76 -9.55 6.58
C LEU A 414 -28.88 -10.57 7.75
N LEU A 415 -29.18 -10.07 8.93
CA LEU A 415 -29.38 -10.89 10.13
C LEU A 415 -30.58 -10.33 10.90
N PRO A 416 -31.54 -11.17 11.34
CA PRO A 416 -32.66 -10.69 12.15
C PRO A 416 -32.18 -10.25 13.54
N PRO A 417 -32.74 -9.17 14.12
CA PRO A 417 -32.49 -8.82 15.51
C PRO A 417 -33.15 -9.83 16.47
N ALA A 418 -32.67 -9.92 17.72
CA ALA A 418 -33.32 -10.70 18.76
C ALA A 418 -34.61 -10.00 19.26
N ALA A 419 -34.60 -8.66 19.32
CA ALA A 419 -35.74 -7.82 19.62
C ALA A 419 -35.55 -6.44 19.00
N GLY A 420 -36.62 -5.63 18.94
CA GLY A 420 -36.61 -4.30 18.38
C GLY A 420 -36.46 -4.25 16.86
N SER A 421 -36.04 -3.11 16.32
CA SER A 421 -35.93 -2.93 14.89
C SER A 421 -34.79 -1.97 14.49
N ALA A 422 -34.23 -2.20 13.29
CA ALA A 422 -33.34 -1.28 12.60
C ALA A 422 -33.93 -0.94 11.24
N THR A 423 -34.21 0.34 10.99
CA THR A 423 -34.86 0.79 9.76
C THR A 423 -33.94 1.75 8.98
N LEU A 424 -33.64 1.39 7.74
CA LEU A 424 -32.91 2.24 6.79
C LEU A 424 -33.90 2.99 5.88
N HIS A 425 -33.72 4.29 5.78
CA HIS A 425 -34.61 5.18 5.00
C HIS A 425 -33.97 5.67 3.70
N VAL A 426 -32.80 5.18 3.36
CA VAL A 426 -32.06 5.53 2.15
C VAL A 426 -31.45 4.27 1.51
N PRO A 427 -31.18 4.28 0.19
CA PRO A 427 -30.41 3.21 -0.44
C PRO A 427 -29.04 3.05 0.23
N PHE A 428 -28.64 1.82 0.49
CA PHE A 428 -27.38 1.53 1.18
C PHE A 428 -26.57 0.45 0.47
N ALA A 429 -25.30 0.33 0.85
CA ALA A 429 -24.44 -0.79 0.49
C ALA A 429 -23.59 -1.20 1.68
N VAL A 430 -23.33 -2.51 1.79
CA VAL A 430 -22.38 -3.08 2.72
C VAL A 430 -21.06 -3.29 1.99
N LEU A 431 -19.98 -2.86 2.60
CA LEU A 431 -18.62 -3.04 2.11
C LEU A 431 -17.79 -3.69 3.20
N ASP A 432 -17.71 -5.00 3.12
CA ASP A 432 -16.90 -5.88 3.96
C ASP A 432 -16.10 -6.84 3.07
N GLN A 433 -15.38 -7.76 3.68
CA GLN A 433 -14.62 -8.78 2.95
C GLN A 433 -15.55 -9.75 2.20
N ASP A 434 -16.70 -10.08 2.78
CA ASP A 434 -17.67 -10.99 2.19
C ASP A 434 -18.32 -10.35 0.96
N ALA A 435 -18.68 -9.06 1.01
CA ALA A 435 -19.22 -8.31 -0.14
C ALA A 435 -18.21 -8.21 -1.29
N ALA A 436 -16.93 -7.99 -0.98
CA ALA A 436 -15.86 -7.99 -1.98
C ALA A 436 -15.61 -9.39 -2.57
N ALA A 437 -15.78 -10.44 -1.76
CA ALA A 437 -15.67 -11.83 -2.21
C ALA A 437 -16.89 -12.29 -3.02
N ALA A 438 -18.07 -11.73 -2.74
CA ALA A 438 -19.33 -12.06 -3.42
C ALA A 438 -19.44 -11.48 -4.85
N LEU A 439 -18.50 -10.63 -5.27
CA LEU A 439 -18.46 -10.13 -6.65
C LEU A 439 -18.33 -11.29 -7.66
N PRO A 440 -19.07 -11.27 -8.80
CA PRO A 440 -19.06 -12.34 -9.77
C PRO A 440 -17.67 -12.58 -10.35
N ALA A 441 -17.01 -13.67 -9.92
CA ALA A 441 -15.61 -13.95 -10.23
C ALA A 441 -15.30 -14.04 -11.73
N GLN A 442 -16.26 -14.50 -12.54
CA GLN A 442 -16.09 -14.73 -13.98
C GLN A 442 -16.41 -13.51 -14.85
N ARG A 443 -16.99 -12.46 -14.30
CA ARG A 443 -17.37 -11.25 -15.02
C ARG A 443 -16.33 -10.15 -14.88
N THR A 444 -16.21 -9.29 -15.89
CA THR A 444 -15.46 -8.05 -15.78
C THR A 444 -16.27 -7.01 -15.02
N LEU A 445 -15.58 -6.05 -14.40
CA LEU A 445 -16.24 -4.98 -13.64
C LEU A 445 -17.19 -4.15 -14.51
N LEU A 446 -16.83 -3.89 -15.78
CA LEU A 446 -17.72 -3.17 -16.71
C LEU A 446 -18.98 -3.94 -17.05
N GLN A 447 -18.87 -5.27 -17.25
CA GLN A 447 -20.04 -6.11 -17.48
C GLN A 447 -20.97 -6.06 -16.27
N HIS A 448 -20.42 -6.22 -15.08
CA HIS A 448 -21.21 -6.21 -13.84
C HIS A 448 -21.87 -4.87 -13.56
N LEU A 449 -21.22 -3.73 -13.80
CA LEU A 449 -21.82 -2.41 -13.67
C LEU A 449 -22.97 -2.18 -14.66
N ARG A 450 -22.90 -2.75 -15.85
CA ARG A 450 -24.03 -2.74 -16.80
C ARG A 450 -25.21 -3.55 -16.30
N ASP A 451 -24.96 -4.74 -15.74
CA ASP A 451 -26.00 -5.59 -15.15
C ASP A 451 -26.67 -4.94 -13.93
N LEU A 452 -25.97 -4.00 -13.26
CA LEU A 452 -26.50 -3.18 -12.17
C LEU A 452 -27.19 -1.88 -12.67
N ASP A 453 -27.52 -1.80 -13.94
CA ASP A 453 -28.20 -0.65 -14.59
C ASP A 453 -27.48 0.69 -14.33
N SER A 454 -26.14 0.70 -14.41
CA SER A 454 -25.37 1.92 -14.23
C SER A 454 -25.80 3.00 -15.22
N PRO A 455 -26.12 4.23 -14.75
CA PRO A 455 -26.51 5.33 -15.63
C PRO A 455 -25.34 5.92 -16.42
N LEU A 456 -24.10 5.49 -16.13
CA LEU A 456 -22.89 6.02 -16.75
C LEU A 456 -22.55 5.29 -18.05
N PRO A 457 -22.20 6.02 -19.12
CA PRO A 457 -21.74 5.40 -20.35
C PRO A 457 -20.38 4.68 -20.14
N PRO A 458 -20.07 3.64 -20.93
CA PRO A 458 -18.86 2.84 -20.75
C PRO A 458 -17.54 3.63 -20.76
N ALA A 459 -17.46 4.71 -21.54
CA ALA A 459 -16.28 5.57 -21.59
C ALA A 459 -16.07 6.32 -20.27
N GLU A 460 -17.15 6.83 -19.69
CA GLU A 460 -17.11 7.50 -18.39
C GLU A 460 -16.80 6.52 -17.26
N LEU A 461 -17.39 5.31 -17.28
CA LEU A 461 -17.07 4.26 -16.32
C LEU A 461 -15.58 3.93 -16.35
N ARG A 462 -14.96 3.76 -17.53
CA ARG A 462 -13.51 3.53 -17.64
C ARG A 462 -12.70 4.67 -17.05
N THR A 463 -13.10 5.91 -17.29
CA THR A 463 -12.41 7.10 -16.73
C THR A 463 -12.51 7.11 -15.21
N ARG A 464 -13.68 6.88 -14.64
CA ARG A 464 -13.89 6.86 -13.19
C ARG A 464 -13.21 5.66 -12.52
N LEU A 465 -13.20 4.49 -13.17
CA LEU A 465 -12.47 3.31 -12.68
C LEU A 465 -10.94 3.56 -12.67
N ALA A 466 -10.42 4.24 -13.69
CA ALA A 466 -9.01 4.65 -13.71
C ALA A 466 -8.70 5.61 -12.55
N GLN A 467 -9.64 6.45 -12.12
CA GLN A 467 -9.52 7.30 -10.94
C GLN A 467 -9.41 6.49 -9.64
N LEU A 468 -10.07 5.33 -9.55
CA LEU A 468 -9.90 4.37 -8.45
C LEU A 468 -8.66 3.48 -8.63
N ARG A 469 -7.78 3.79 -9.60
CA ARG A 469 -6.63 2.97 -10.01
C ARG A 469 -7.01 1.56 -10.49
N LEU A 470 -8.25 1.38 -10.92
CA LEU A 470 -8.69 0.25 -11.70
C LEU A 470 -8.59 0.61 -13.18
N GLY A 471 -7.34 0.72 -13.68
CA GLY A 471 -7.04 1.15 -15.06
C GLY A 471 -7.40 0.09 -16.12
N ALA A 472 -7.07 0.35 -17.38
CA ALA A 472 -7.47 -0.47 -18.52
C ALA A 472 -7.16 -1.97 -18.35
N ALA A 473 -5.98 -2.31 -17.80
CA ALA A 473 -5.61 -3.70 -17.54
C ALA A 473 -6.54 -4.40 -16.54
N HIS A 474 -6.99 -3.71 -15.49
CA HIS A 474 -7.87 -4.28 -14.45
C HIS A 474 -9.33 -4.39 -14.90
N VAL A 475 -9.75 -3.46 -15.75
CA VAL A 475 -11.15 -3.37 -16.23
C VAL A 475 -11.52 -4.52 -17.16
N GLU A 476 -10.54 -5.07 -17.88
CA GLU A 476 -10.70 -6.20 -18.80
C GLU A 476 -10.51 -7.57 -18.11
N LEU A 477 -10.00 -7.59 -16.86
CA LEU A 477 -9.84 -8.83 -16.11
C LEU A 477 -11.16 -9.27 -15.46
N PRO A 478 -11.39 -10.59 -15.33
CA PRO A 478 -12.42 -11.12 -14.45
C PRO A 478 -12.19 -10.66 -13.01
N MET A 479 -13.25 -10.29 -12.28
CA MET A 479 -13.13 -9.76 -10.92
C MET A 479 -12.50 -10.76 -9.93
N GLY A 480 -12.57 -12.06 -10.20
CA GLY A 480 -11.86 -13.08 -9.43
C GLY A 480 -10.33 -12.99 -9.50
N ALA A 481 -9.77 -12.36 -10.55
CA ALA A 481 -8.32 -12.15 -10.70
C ALA A 481 -7.82 -10.87 -10.02
N LEU A 482 -8.71 -10.04 -9.50
CA LEU A 482 -8.36 -8.82 -8.78
C LEU A 482 -7.82 -9.15 -7.37
N SER A 483 -6.86 -8.37 -6.89
CA SER A 483 -6.41 -8.41 -5.49
C SER A 483 -7.53 -8.01 -4.53
N ALA A 484 -7.39 -8.33 -3.24
CA ALA A 484 -8.39 -7.97 -2.21
C ALA A 484 -8.70 -6.46 -2.20
N GLY A 485 -7.67 -5.60 -2.28
CA GLY A 485 -7.85 -4.15 -2.34
C GLY A 485 -8.54 -3.67 -3.62
N GLU A 486 -8.23 -4.28 -4.75
CA GLU A 486 -8.89 -3.97 -6.03
C GLU A 486 -10.36 -4.43 -6.03
N ARG A 487 -10.65 -5.60 -5.43
CA ARG A 487 -12.03 -6.06 -5.24
C ARG A 487 -12.85 -5.14 -4.35
N LEU A 488 -12.27 -4.63 -3.26
CA LEU A 488 -12.96 -3.66 -2.40
C LEU A 488 -13.27 -2.35 -3.16
N LYS A 489 -12.33 -1.85 -3.97
CA LYS A 489 -12.58 -0.69 -4.84
C LYS A 489 -13.64 -0.98 -5.92
N ALA A 490 -13.65 -2.19 -6.46
CA ALA A 490 -14.68 -2.63 -7.39
C ALA A 490 -16.07 -2.69 -6.71
N ALA A 491 -16.15 -3.23 -5.48
CA ALA A 491 -17.38 -3.23 -4.69
C ALA A 491 -17.87 -1.81 -4.38
N LEU A 492 -16.97 -0.89 -4.04
CA LEU A 492 -17.27 0.53 -3.86
C LEU A 492 -17.81 1.15 -5.15
N ALA A 493 -17.18 0.89 -6.30
CA ALA A 493 -17.66 1.35 -7.60
C ALA A 493 -19.07 0.83 -7.91
N CYS A 494 -19.32 -0.46 -7.67
CA CYS A 494 -20.65 -1.06 -7.82
C CYS A 494 -21.70 -0.42 -6.90
N ALA A 495 -21.34 -0.15 -5.64
CA ALA A 495 -22.23 0.49 -4.69
C ALA A 495 -22.66 1.91 -5.13
N LEU A 496 -21.73 2.66 -5.72
CA LEU A 496 -21.92 4.08 -6.01
C LEU A 496 -22.36 4.39 -7.44
N TRP A 497 -22.10 3.48 -8.39
CA TRP A 497 -22.41 3.73 -9.82
C TRP A 497 -23.47 2.79 -10.41
N ARG A 498 -24.20 2.04 -9.57
CA ARG A 498 -25.38 1.27 -9.96
C ARG A 498 -26.59 2.18 -10.21
N GLY A 499 -27.67 1.64 -10.79
CA GLY A 499 -28.91 2.38 -11.12
C GLY A 499 -29.54 3.13 -9.95
N GLN A 500 -29.47 2.57 -8.75
CA GLN A 500 -29.81 3.25 -7.48
C GLN A 500 -28.53 3.36 -6.62
N PRO A 501 -27.77 4.45 -6.74
CA PRO A 501 -26.54 4.64 -5.97
C PRO A 501 -26.78 4.60 -4.47
N ALA A 502 -25.83 4.01 -3.73
CA ALA A 502 -25.90 4.00 -2.28
C ALA A 502 -25.75 5.42 -1.72
N CYS A 503 -26.64 5.78 -0.82
CA CYS A 503 -26.60 7.01 -0.03
C CYS A 503 -26.02 6.78 1.37
N LEU A 504 -26.01 5.53 1.84
CA LEU A 504 -25.34 5.09 3.07
C LEU A 504 -24.37 3.96 2.74
N LEU A 505 -23.14 4.07 3.22
CA LEU A 505 -22.16 2.98 3.19
C LEU A 505 -21.96 2.43 4.59
N LEU A 506 -22.14 1.12 4.74
CA LEU A 506 -21.83 0.34 5.93
C LEU A 506 -20.50 -0.36 5.70
N LEU A 507 -19.46 0.05 6.44
CA LEU A 507 -18.08 -0.41 6.24
C LEU A 507 -17.64 -1.22 7.46
N ASP A 508 -17.32 -2.50 7.27
CA ASP A 508 -16.83 -3.40 8.31
C ASP A 508 -15.35 -3.72 8.07
N GLU A 509 -14.49 -3.17 8.91
CA GLU A 509 -13.02 -3.29 8.85
C GLU A 509 -12.46 -3.10 7.42
N PRO A 510 -12.78 -1.99 6.73
CA PRO A 510 -12.45 -1.82 5.32
C PRO A 510 -10.96 -1.68 5.04
N THR A 511 -10.14 -1.45 6.07
CA THR A 511 -8.68 -1.33 5.96
C THR A 511 -7.94 -2.65 6.12
N ASN A 512 -8.61 -3.70 6.59
CA ASN A 512 -7.99 -5.01 6.76
C ASN A 512 -7.49 -5.56 5.42
N HIS A 513 -6.28 -6.09 5.40
CA HIS A 513 -5.61 -6.64 4.21
C HIS A 513 -5.37 -5.63 3.07
N LEU A 514 -5.59 -4.33 3.30
CA LEU A 514 -5.18 -3.29 2.36
C LEU A 514 -3.72 -2.90 2.61
N ASP A 515 -2.99 -2.64 1.54
CA ASP A 515 -1.71 -1.96 1.65
C ASP A 515 -1.88 -0.47 1.96
N LEU A 516 -0.81 0.19 2.37
CA LEU A 516 -0.81 1.61 2.74
C LEU A 516 -1.37 2.50 1.62
N ASP A 517 -0.99 2.24 0.36
CA ASP A 517 -1.47 3.00 -0.79
C ASP A 517 -2.98 2.81 -1.00
N SER A 518 -3.45 1.56 -0.97
CA SER A 518 -4.87 1.24 -1.11
C SER A 518 -5.71 1.82 0.02
N THR A 519 -5.19 1.82 1.25
CA THR A 519 -5.83 2.45 2.41
C THR A 519 -5.97 3.97 2.21
N LEU A 520 -4.91 4.65 1.76
CA LEU A 520 -4.95 6.09 1.45
C LEU A 520 -5.92 6.42 0.31
N GLU A 521 -5.98 5.57 -0.72
CA GLU A 521 -6.91 5.73 -1.84
C GLU A 521 -8.36 5.59 -1.39
N LEU A 522 -8.67 4.56 -0.60
CA LEU A 522 -10.00 4.35 -0.02
C LEU A 522 -10.38 5.51 0.90
N GLN A 523 -9.47 5.96 1.77
CA GLN A 523 -9.66 7.10 2.65
C GLN A 523 -10.05 8.36 1.86
N ARG A 524 -9.32 8.69 0.78
CA ARG A 524 -9.62 9.85 -0.07
C ARG A 524 -10.95 9.71 -0.79
N ALA A 525 -11.27 8.51 -1.29
CA ALA A 525 -12.55 8.22 -1.92
C ALA A 525 -13.72 8.48 -0.96
N LEU A 526 -13.62 7.99 0.29
CA LEU A 526 -14.65 8.16 1.30
C LEU A 526 -14.73 9.60 1.85
N GLN A 527 -13.60 10.33 1.88
CA GLN A 527 -13.61 11.76 2.22
C GLN A 527 -14.47 12.58 1.25
N GLY A 528 -14.41 12.26 -0.03
CA GLY A 528 -15.22 12.91 -1.08
C GLY A 528 -16.66 12.42 -1.18
N PHE A 529 -17.06 11.42 -0.39
CA PHE A 529 -18.42 10.91 -0.42
C PHE A 529 -19.39 11.84 0.34
N GLU A 530 -20.46 12.29 -0.32
CA GLU A 530 -21.47 13.22 0.21
C GLU A 530 -22.67 12.52 0.86
N GLY A 531 -22.66 11.20 0.94
CA GLY A 531 -23.64 10.39 1.64
C GLY A 531 -23.30 10.17 3.11
N ALA A 532 -24.07 9.31 3.75
CA ALA A 532 -23.83 8.89 5.12
C ALA A 532 -22.85 7.71 5.19
N LEU A 533 -22.03 7.66 6.25
CA LEU A 533 -21.06 6.59 6.52
C LEU A 533 -21.30 6.01 7.92
N LEU A 534 -21.32 4.69 8.02
CA LEU A 534 -21.17 3.97 9.29
C LEU A 534 -19.98 3.02 9.15
N VAL A 535 -18.92 3.29 9.89
CA VAL A 535 -17.62 2.64 9.73
C VAL A 535 -17.21 1.97 11.02
N ALA A 536 -17.09 0.66 11.01
CA ALA A 536 -16.43 -0.11 12.04
C ALA A 536 -14.96 -0.31 11.63
N SER A 537 -14.01 0.20 12.41
CA SER A 537 -12.59 0.00 12.16
C SER A 537 -11.76 0.16 13.43
N HIS A 538 -10.63 -0.54 13.45
CA HIS A 538 -9.59 -0.40 14.47
C HIS A 538 -8.44 0.53 14.03
N ASP A 539 -8.46 1.04 12.79
CA ASP A 539 -7.51 2.03 12.30
C ASP A 539 -7.94 3.44 12.72
N ALA A 540 -7.37 3.93 13.82
CA ALA A 540 -7.70 5.25 14.35
C ALA A 540 -7.37 6.39 13.37
N GLU A 541 -6.27 6.29 12.59
CA GLU A 541 -5.90 7.32 11.61
C GLU A 541 -6.87 7.35 10.44
N PHE A 542 -7.35 6.20 10.01
CA PHE A 542 -8.38 6.10 8.98
C PHE A 542 -9.70 6.72 9.45
N ILE A 543 -10.14 6.40 10.69
CA ILE A 543 -11.34 6.98 11.28
C ILE A 543 -11.21 8.50 11.39
N GLU A 544 -10.11 9.02 11.96
CA GLU A 544 -9.90 10.48 12.10
C GLU A 544 -9.92 11.19 10.75
N ALA A 545 -9.31 10.60 9.74
CA ALA A 545 -9.29 11.16 8.39
C ALA A 545 -10.67 11.27 7.76
N LEU A 546 -11.61 10.39 8.13
CA LEU A 546 -13.00 10.46 7.69
C LEU A 546 -13.81 11.55 8.42
N ARG A 547 -13.26 12.20 9.46
CA ARG A 547 -13.88 13.27 10.25
C ARG A 547 -15.27 12.86 10.76
N PRO A 548 -15.38 11.83 11.63
CA PRO A 548 -16.67 11.35 12.11
C PRO A 548 -17.41 12.45 12.88
N SER A 549 -18.69 12.63 12.58
CA SER A 549 -19.59 13.50 13.34
C SER A 549 -20.08 12.84 14.63
N HIS A 550 -20.10 11.51 14.65
CA HIS A 550 -20.50 10.70 15.81
C HIS A 550 -19.48 9.58 16.04
N ARG A 551 -19.14 9.37 17.33
CA ARG A 551 -18.34 8.23 17.77
C ARG A 551 -19.23 7.35 18.62
N TRP A 552 -19.41 6.13 18.18
CA TRP A 552 -20.21 5.14 18.85
C TRP A 552 -19.30 4.06 19.43
N GLN A 553 -19.10 4.11 20.74
CA GLN A 553 -18.32 3.09 21.44
C GLN A 553 -19.22 1.90 21.71
N TRP A 554 -18.82 0.73 21.24
CA TRP A 554 -19.58 -0.51 21.35
C TRP A 554 -18.84 -1.56 22.20
N PRO A 555 -19.54 -2.30 23.11
CA PRO A 555 -20.96 -2.14 23.47
C PRO A 555 -21.19 -0.81 24.16
N ALA A 556 -22.38 -0.22 23.91
CA ALA A 556 -22.75 1.09 24.42
C ALA A 556 -23.00 1.09 25.93
#